data_5cf8d6c18b703365962d2422c1c8c453
#
_entry.id   5cf8d6c18b703365962d2422c1c8c453
#
_cell.length_a   1.000
_cell.length_b   1.000
_cell.length_c   1.000
_cell.angle_alpha   90.00
_cell.angle_beta   90.00
_cell.angle_gamma   90.00
#
_symmetry.space_group_name_H-M   'P 1'
#
loop_
_entity.id
_entity.type
_entity.pdbx_description
1 polymer ?
#
loop_
_entity_poly.entity_id
_entity_poly.type
_entity_poly.pdbx_seq_one_letter_code
_entity_poly.pdbx_strand_id
1 'polypeptide(L)'
;IFQTTSSAVNQIDITNAATGGGPSIQATGGDSNINLKVGPKGTGLLEVLGATNPGSIQLNCESNSHGIKLTSPPHSSGQSYELKFPTGNVTADRFLKVASVSGSGTTGVGQLSFAEVSGGTSWQAVKTSTFTAVAGEGYFINTTAGAIEMDLPAGNIGDEVSFIDYAGTFDTNALTIDQNGTEKIAGSTDPLTVSTERAANTLVYVDSTQGWLLKNN
;
A
#
# COMPACT_ATOMS: atom_id res chain seq x y z
N ILE A 1 5.45 27.57 35.73
CA ILE A 1 4.66 28.81 35.79
C ILE A 1 3.27 28.49 35.32
N PHE A 2 2.27 28.66 36.18
CA PHE A 2 0.86 28.62 35.79
C PHE A 2 0.44 30.04 35.43
N GLN A 3 -0.01 30.21 34.17
CA GLN A 3 -0.53 31.52 33.73
C GLN A 3 -2.04 31.49 33.81
N THR A 4 -2.60 32.60 34.30
CA THR A 4 -4.05 32.78 34.33
C THR A 4 -4.50 33.63 33.15
N THR A 5 -5.63 33.26 32.53
CA THR A 5 -6.30 34.07 31.51
C THR A 5 -7.52 34.76 32.13
N SER A 6 -7.69 36.03 31.84
CA SER A 6 -8.89 36.77 32.29
C SER A 6 -10.15 36.11 31.72
N SER A 7 -11.16 35.91 32.55
CA SER A 7 -12.43 35.24 32.17
C SER A 7 -12.28 33.80 31.69
N ALA A 8 -11.26 33.07 32.15
CA ALA A 8 -11.10 31.66 31.83
C ALA A 8 -12.30 30.85 32.36
N VAL A 9 -12.89 30.03 31.49
CA VAL A 9 -13.99 29.10 31.83
C VAL A 9 -13.55 27.65 31.74
N ASN A 10 -12.38 27.37 31.15
CA ASN A 10 -11.79 26.06 30.96
C ASN A 10 -10.45 25.95 31.68
N GLN A 11 -10.14 24.79 32.22
CA GLN A 11 -8.95 24.53 33.03
C GLN A 11 -8.37 23.16 32.81
N ILE A 12 -7.22 22.91 33.42
CA ILE A 12 -6.59 21.59 33.50
C ILE A 12 -6.72 21.11 34.95
N ASP A 13 -7.32 19.94 35.12
CA ASP A 13 -7.38 19.24 36.40
C ASP A 13 -6.31 18.15 36.45
N ILE A 14 -5.55 18.12 37.54
CA ILE A 14 -4.57 17.07 37.84
C ILE A 14 -5.05 16.35 39.09
N THR A 15 -5.36 15.08 38.95
CA THR A 15 -5.94 14.31 40.06
C THR A 15 -5.05 13.12 40.40
N ASN A 16 -4.76 12.94 41.67
CA ASN A 16 -4.07 11.77 42.20
C ASN A 16 -5.04 10.57 42.26
N ALA A 17 -4.48 9.36 42.35
CA ALA A 17 -5.24 8.13 42.45
C ALA A 17 -4.85 7.31 43.69
N ALA A 18 -5.79 6.55 44.24
CA ALA A 18 -5.53 5.51 45.22
C ALA A 18 -4.78 4.31 44.62
N THR A 19 -4.32 3.40 45.47
CA THR A 19 -3.67 2.15 45.04
C THR A 19 -4.54 1.40 44.03
N GLY A 20 -3.93 1.05 42.88
CA GLY A 20 -4.60 0.35 41.77
C GLY A 20 -5.23 1.29 40.74
N GLY A 21 -5.30 2.60 40.98
CA GLY A 21 -5.73 3.59 40.01
C GLY A 21 -4.55 4.36 39.39
N GLY A 22 -4.79 5.05 38.28
CA GLY A 22 -3.83 5.94 37.63
C GLY A 22 -4.16 7.40 37.89
N PRO A 23 -3.18 8.29 38.20
CA PRO A 23 -3.41 9.75 38.24
C PRO A 23 -3.80 10.24 36.84
N SER A 24 -4.56 11.32 36.78
CA SER A 24 -5.06 11.86 35.51
C SER A 24 -4.72 13.32 35.31
N ILE A 25 -4.63 13.73 34.06
CA ILE A 25 -4.59 15.11 33.58
C ILE A 25 -5.74 15.26 32.60
N GLN A 26 -6.69 16.17 32.91
CA GLN A 26 -7.92 16.34 32.15
C GLN A 26 -8.16 17.80 31.81
N ALA A 27 -8.71 18.09 30.64
CA ALA A 27 -9.29 19.40 30.33
C ALA A 27 -10.74 19.39 30.81
N THR A 28 -11.11 20.35 31.65
CA THR A 28 -12.44 20.51 32.25
C THR A 28 -12.90 21.98 32.15
N GLY A 29 -14.17 22.26 32.38
CA GLY A 29 -14.67 23.63 32.40
C GLY A 29 -16.09 23.81 31.93
N GLY A 30 -16.44 25.05 31.56
CA GLY A 30 -17.79 25.42 31.15
C GLY A 30 -18.19 25.11 29.72
N ASP A 31 -17.23 24.93 28.80
CA ASP A 31 -17.53 24.64 27.42
C ASP A 31 -17.88 23.15 27.23
N SER A 32 -18.73 22.85 26.24
CA SER A 32 -19.15 21.47 25.94
C SER A 32 -18.03 20.63 25.35
N ASN A 33 -17.05 21.23 24.66
CA ASN A 33 -15.94 20.55 24.00
C ASN A 33 -14.63 21.27 24.27
N ILE A 34 -13.72 20.64 24.98
CA ILE A 34 -12.45 21.22 25.41
C ILE A 34 -11.29 20.32 25.00
N ASN A 35 -10.37 20.82 24.17
CA ASN A 35 -9.18 20.08 23.76
C ASN A 35 -8.07 20.19 24.81
N LEU A 36 -7.48 19.09 25.22
CA LEU A 36 -6.21 19.05 25.93
C LEU A 36 -5.06 19.20 24.94
N LYS A 37 -4.31 20.31 25.00
CA LYS A 37 -3.17 20.59 24.14
C LYS A 37 -1.87 20.33 24.89
N VAL A 38 -1.06 19.40 24.43
CA VAL A 38 0.28 19.12 24.95
C VAL A 38 1.25 19.28 23.79
N GLY A 39 2.19 20.22 23.87
CA GLY A 39 3.12 20.52 22.79
C GLY A 39 4.53 20.83 23.30
N PRO A 40 5.57 20.27 22.69
CA PRO A 40 6.95 20.63 22.94
C PRO A 40 7.28 22.00 22.35
N LYS A 41 8.49 22.51 22.65
CA LYS A 41 9.04 23.72 22.06
C LYS A 41 10.13 23.36 21.01
N GLY A 42 10.10 24.05 19.88
CA GLY A 42 11.11 23.89 18.82
C GLY A 42 11.11 22.47 18.24
N THR A 43 12.26 21.81 18.26
CA THR A 43 12.47 20.44 17.78
C THR A 43 12.25 19.37 18.86
N GLY A 44 11.74 19.75 20.03
CA GLY A 44 11.45 18.80 21.11
C GLY A 44 10.34 17.82 20.73
N LEU A 45 10.23 16.73 21.50
CA LEU A 45 9.22 15.69 21.31
C LEU A 45 8.34 15.54 22.56
N LEU A 46 7.13 15.02 22.38
CA LEU A 46 6.36 14.42 23.46
C LEU A 46 6.84 12.97 23.62
N GLU A 47 7.61 12.69 24.65
CA GLU A 47 8.14 11.36 24.93
C GLU A 47 7.24 10.60 25.90
N VAL A 48 6.80 9.42 25.50
CA VAL A 48 6.09 8.48 26.37
C VAL A 48 7.09 7.45 26.87
N LEU A 49 7.55 7.65 28.10
CA LEU A 49 8.62 6.87 28.70
C LEU A 49 8.16 5.46 29.06
N GLY A 50 9.04 4.49 28.86
CA GLY A 50 8.94 3.15 29.43
C GLY A 50 9.57 3.11 30.85
N ALA A 51 9.26 2.09 31.62
CA ALA A 51 9.95 1.77 32.87
C ALA A 51 10.48 0.32 32.80
N THR A 52 9.75 -0.67 33.30
CA THR A 52 10.06 -2.09 33.13
C THR A 52 9.48 -2.67 31.82
N ASN A 53 8.57 -1.94 31.21
CA ASN A 53 7.92 -2.28 29.94
C ASN A 53 8.11 -1.14 28.91
N PRO A 54 8.00 -1.43 27.60
CA PRO A 54 8.06 -0.42 26.56
C PRO A 54 7.02 0.68 26.75
N GLY A 55 7.35 1.93 26.40
CA GLY A 55 6.43 3.06 26.38
C GLY A 55 5.27 2.76 25.42
N SER A 56 4.06 3.13 25.82
CA SER A 56 2.85 2.85 25.04
C SER A 56 1.85 3.99 25.12
N ILE A 57 1.09 4.20 24.03
CA ILE A 57 -0.09 5.07 24.00
C ILE A 57 -1.31 4.21 23.76
N GLN A 58 -2.35 4.34 24.59
CA GLN A 58 -3.62 3.63 24.41
C GLN A 58 -4.72 4.64 24.03
N LEU A 59 -5.42 4.33 22.95
CA LEU A 59 -6.61 5.04 22.49
C LEU A 59 -7.83 4.23 22.91
N ASN A 60 -8.59 4.70 23.90
CA ASN A 60 -9.75 4.01 24.41
C ASN A 60 -11.01 4.32 23.59
N CYS A 61 -12.01 3.42 23.67
CA CYS A 61 -13.36 3.69 23.22
C CYS A 61 -14.05 4.74 24.12
N GLU A 62 -15.24 5.20 23.72
CA GLU A 62 -16.03 6.21 24.41
C GLU A 62 -16.38 5.84 25.86
N SER A 63 -16.42 4.54 26.18
CA SER A 63 -16.71 4.03 27.54
C SER A 63 -15.46 3.64 28.32
N ASN A 64 -14.25 3.86 27.78
CA ASN A 64 -12.96 3.50 28.38
C ASN A 64 -12.81 2.02 28.79
N SER A 65 -13.62 1.13 28.24
CA SER A 65 -13.65 -0.31 28.60
C SER A 65 -12.69 -1.16 27.78
N HIS A 66 -12.27 -0.69 26.59
CA HIS A 66 -11.30 -1.30 25.69
C HIS A 66 -10.65 -0.26 24.80
N GLY A 67 -9.56 -0.60 24.12
CA GLY A 67 -8.83 0.35 23.25
C GLY A 67 -7.74 -0.29 22.42
N ILE A 68 -7.16 0.50 21.52
CA ILE A 68 -6.01 0.14 20.69
C ILE A 68 -4.76 0.71 21.31
N LYS A 69 -3.68 -0.07 21.39
CA LYS A 69 -2.41 0.31 21.97
C LYS A 69 -1.32 0.40 20.89
N LEU A 70 -0.59 1.52 20.87
CA LEU A 70 0.67 1.68 20.15
C LEU A 70 1.81 1.52 21.15
N THR A 71 2.71 0.58 20.90
CA THR A 71 3.79 0.22 21.81
C THR A 71 5.13 0.23 21.08
N SER A 72 6.17 0.80 21.71
CA SER A 72 7.52 0.76 21.16
C SER A 72 8.11 -0.67 21.16
N PRO A 73 9.12 -0.96 20.30
CA PRO A 73 9.82 -2.24 20.35
C PRO A 73 10.44 -2.53 21.72
N PRO A 74 10.65 -3.81 22.09
CA PRO A 74 11.34 -4.15 23.33
C PRO A 74 12.82 -3.73 23.28
N HIS A 75 13.42 -3.43 24.43
CA HIS A 75 14.82 -3.01 24.53
C HIS A 75 15.79 -3.99 23.84
N SER A 76 15.51 -5.28 23.92
CA SER A 76 16.34 -6.34 23.31
C SER A 76 16.42 -6.27 21.79
N SER A 77 15.48 -5.59 21.12
CA SER A 77 15.51 -5.43 19.65
C SER A 77 16.54 -4.39 19.18
N GLY A 78 16.97 -3.46 20.06
CA GLY A 78 17.93 -2.40 19.76
C GLY A 78 17.48 -1.42 18.66
N GLN A 79 16.18 -1.34 18.37
CA GLN A 79 15.65 -0.55 17.26
C GLN A 79 15.20 0.85 17.70
N SER A 80 15.50 1.86 16.87
CA SER A 80 15.13 3.26 17.05
C SER A 80 14.67 3.91 15.75
N TYR A 81 13.81 3.20 14.98
CA TYR A 81 13.33 3.71 13.70
C TYR A 81 12.22 4.76 13.86
N GLU A 82 12.09 5.62 12.86
CA GLU A 82 11.01 6.59 12.70
C GLU A 82 10.05 6.15 11.59
N LEU A 83 8.75 6.34 11.77
CA LEU A 83 7.75 6.20 10.72
C LEU A 83 7.08 7.56 10.47
N LYS A 84 7.24 8.10 9.27
CA LYS A 84 6.60 9.35 8.82
C LYS A 84 5.30 9.04 8.10
N PHE A 85 4.20 9.62 8.56
CA PHE A 85 2.91 9.49 7.90
C PHE A 85 2.93 10.04 6.46
N PRO A 86 2.02 9.57 5.58
CA PRO A 86 1.94 10.05 4.20
C PRO A 86 1.73 11.56 4.11
N THR A 87 2.32 12.18 3.10
CA THR A 87 2.11 13.62 2.80
C THR A 87 0.81 13.89 2.05
N GLY A 88 0.22 12.86 1.43
CA GLY A 88 -1.06 12.92 0.74
C GLY A 88 -2.24 12.61 1.64
N ASN A 89 -3.45 12.97 1.20
CA ASN A 89 -4.68 12.68 1.92
C ASN A 89 -5.06 11.19 1.86
N VAL A 90 -5.89 10.74 2.80
CA VAL A 90 -6.47 9.38 2.79
C VAL A 90 -7.38 9.18 1.59
N THR A 91 -7.37 7.96 1.02
CA THR A 91 -8.26 7.53 -0.06
C THR A 91 -8.81 6.16 0.31
N ALA A 92 -10.03 5.84 -0.12
CA ALA A 92 -10.62 4.52 0.09
C ALA A 92 -9.77 3.41 -0.57
N ASP A 93 -9.91 2.20 -0.08
CA ASP A 93 -9.30 0.98 -0.63
C ASP A 93 -7.76 1.03 -0.71
N ARG A 94 -7.13 1.69 0.26
CA ARG A 94 -5.68 1.82 0.38
C ARG A 94 -5.18 1.27 1.71
N PHE A 95 -3.96 0.76 1.71
CA PHE A 95 -3.23 0.39 2.91
C PHE A 95 -1.96 1.23 3.08
N LEU A 96 -1.49 1.34 4.33
CA LEU A 96 -0.21 1.99 4.61
C LEU A 96 0.94 1.02 4.32
N LYS A 97 1.89 1.46 3.50
CA LYS A 97 3.16 0.76 3.29
C LYS A 97 4.34 1.68 3.55
N VAL A 98 5.50 1.12 3.87
CA VAL A 98 6.76 1.85 3.84
C VAL A 98 7.16 2.01 2.37
N ALA A 99 7.10 3.24 1.86
CA ALA A 99 7.38 3.55 0.45
C ALA A 99 8.89 3.70 0.19
N SER A 100 9.61 4.26 1.15
CA SER A 100 11.06 4.40 1.09
C SER A 100 11.65 4.41 2.48
N VAL A 101 12.94 4.04 2.58
CA VAL A 101 13.71 4.08 3.81
C VAL A 101 14.95 4.92 3.57
N SER A 102 15.24 5.85 4.48
CA SER A 102 16.52 6.55 4.59
C SER A 102 17.21 6.17 5.89
N GLY A 103 18.53 6.32 5.95
CA GLY A 103 19.32 5.79 7.05
C GLY A 103 19.56 4.29 6.93
N SER A 104 20.17 3.71 7.96
CA SER A 104 20.55 2.29 7.95
C SER A 104 20.62 1.71 9.37
N GLY A 105 20.71 0.39 9.46
CA GLY A 105 20.84 -0.31 10.73
C GLY A 105 19.62 -0.14 11.62
N THR A 106 19.82 0.29 12.86
CA THR A 106 18.77 0.39 13.89
C THR A 106 18.02 1.73 13.89
N THR A 107 18.41 2.70 13.05
CA THR A 107 17.89 4.09 13.06
C THR A 107 17.27 4.52 11.73
N GLY A 108 16.72 3.58 10.98
CA GLY A 108 16.06 3.88 9.71
C GLY A 108 14.85 4.78 9.85
N VAL A 109 14.64 5.65 8.85
CA VAL A 109 13.44 6.48 8.75
C VAL A 109 12.59 5.96 7.59
N GLY A 110 11.43 5.40 7.89
CA GLY A 110 10.46 4.91 6.92
C GLY A 110 9.43 5.97 6.57
N GLN A 111 9.39 6.38 5.30
CA GLN A 111 8.31 7.21 4.80
C GLN A 111 7.13 6.31 4.43
N LEU A 112 5.99 6.52 5.05
CA LEU A 112 4.74 5.82 4.72
C LEU A 112 4.04 6.45 3.51
N SER A 113 3.35 5.64 2.74
CA SER A 113 2.41 6.07 1.69
C SER A 113 1.16 5.20 1.69
N PHE A 114 0.08 5.74 1.13
CA PHE A 114 -1.10 4.95 0.81
C PHE A 114 -0.89 4.22 -0.51
N ALA A 115 -1.13 2.93 -0.54
CA ALA A 115 -0.96 2.08 -1.71
C ALA A 115 -2.19 1.23 -1.97
N GLU A 116 -2.42 0.89 -3.22
CA GLU A 116 -3.43 -0.11 -3.61
C GLU A 116 -3.00 -1.50 -3.16
N VAL A 117 -3.98 -2.32 -2.82
CA VAL A 117 -3.76 -3.77 -2.73
C VAL A 117 -3.72 -4.29 -4.17
N SER A 118 -2.52 -4.42 -4.74
CA SER A 118 -2.37 -5.16 -5.99
C SER A 118 -2.50 -6.66 -5.66
N GLY A 119 -3.71 -7.16 -5.68
CA GLY A 119 -4.03 -8.57 -5.45
C GLY A 119 -4.67 -9.16 -6.70
N GLY A 120 -3.89 -9.81 -7.55
CA GLY A 120 -4.37 -10.47 -8.76
C GLY A 120 -4.31 -9.57 -10.02
N THR A 121 -4.71 -10.18 -11.14
CA THR A 121 -4.78 -9.53 -12.46
C THR A 121 -5.87 -8.45 -12.49
N SER A 122 -5.52 -7.22 -12.87
CA SER A 122 -6.48 -6.13 -13.08
C SER A 122 -7.16 -6.30 -14.44
N TRP A 123 -8.37 -6.89 -14.47
CA TRP A 123 -9.09 -7.15 -15.71
C TRP A 123 -9.66 -5.88 -16.33
N GLN A 124 -9.37 -5.68 -17.61
CA GLN A 124 -9.76 -4.53 -18.41
C GLN A 124 -11.03 -4.79 -19.23
N ALA A 125 -11.61 -3.73 -19.77
CA ALA A 125 -12.72 -3.83 -20.72
C ALA A 125 -12.30 -4.61 -21.97
N VAL A 126 -13.28 -5.23 -22.66
CA VAL A 126 -13.06 -6.03 -23.88
C VAL A 126 -12.31 -5.22 -24.93
N LYS A 127 -11.22 -5.78 -25.45
CA LYS A 127 -10.44 -5.22 -26.57
C LYS A 127 -10.96 -5.76 -27.89
N THR A 128 -11.17 -4.86 -28.84
CA THR A 128 -11.67 -5.15 -30.19
C THR A 128 -10.74 -4.62 -31.31
N SER A 129 -9.59 -4.11 -30.94
CA SER A 129 -8.55 -3.59 -31.84
C SER A 129 -7.18 -3.77 -31.21
N THR A 130 -6.11 -3.62 -31.99
CA THR A 130 -4.71 -3.61 -31.53
C THR A 130 -4.49 -2.62 -30.39
N PHE A 131 -3.69 -3.03 -29.39
CA PHE A 131 -3.42 -2.24 -28.19
C PHE A 131 -2.09 -2.66 -27.55
N THR A 132 -1.53 -1.75 -26.75
CA THR A 132 -0.39 -2.06 -25.88
C THR A 132 -0.88 -2.49 -24.50
N ALA A 133 -0.40 -3.64 -24.04
CA ALA A 133 -0.69 -4.17 -22.71
C ALA A 133 0.08 -3.44 -21.61
N VAL A 134 -0.41 -3.56 -20.38
CA VAL A 134 0.24 -3.02 -19.17
C VAL A 134 0.51 -4.19 -18.21
N ALA A 135 1.68 -4.18 -17.58
CA ALA A 135 2.02 -5.20 -16.57
C ALA A 135 1.03 -5.18 -15.40
N GLY A 136 0.60 -6.37 -14.94
CA GLY A 136 -0.42 -6.56 -13.91
C GLY A 136 -1.86 -6.57 -14.43
N GLU A 137 -2.07 -6.34 -15.73
CA GLU A 137 -3.40 -6.32 -16.33
C GLU A 137 -3.77 -7.62 -17.04
N GLY A 138 -5.08 -7.86 -17.17
CA GLY A 138 -5.68 -8.94 -17.96
C GLY A 138 -6.70 -8.39 -18.96
N TYR A 139 -6.79 -9.05 -20.11
CA TYR A 139 -7.57 -8.57 -21.24
C TYR A 139 -8.51 -9.63 -21.78
N PHE A 140 -9.78 -9.28 -21.94
CA PHE A 140 -10.74 -10.02 -22.73
C PHE A 140 -10.59 -9.55 -24.19
N ILE A 141 -10.16 -10.43 -25.11
CA ILE A 141 -9.85 -10.07 -26.49
C ILE A 141 -10.89 -10.68 -27.42
N ASN A 142 -11.58 -9.82 -28.17
CA ASN A 142 -12.63 -10.19 -29.09
C ASN A 142 -12.16 -10.02 -30.55
N THR A 143 -11.75 -11.12 -31.19
CA THR A 143 -11.29 -11.15 -32.56
C THR A 143 -12.38 -11.46 -33.59
N THR A 144 -13.68 -11.36 -33.22
CA THR A 144 -14.79 -11.66 -34.14
C THR A 144 -14.73 -10.84 -35.44
N ALA A 145 -14.28 -9.59 -35.38
CA ALA A 145 -14.19 -8.70 -36.54
C ALA A 145 -12.87 -8.81 -37.35
N GLY A 146 -11.87 -9.50 -36.82
CA GLY A 146 -10.53 -9.67 -37.42
C GLY A 146 -9.47 -9.95 -36.40
N ALA A 147 -8.28 -10.32 -36.86
CA ALA A 147 -7.11 -10.55 -36.01
C ALA A 147 -6.73 -9.28 -35.23
N ILE A 148 -6.24 -9.47 -34.01
CA ILE A 148 -5.80 -8.38 -33.12
C ILE A 148 -4.34 -8.62 -32.74
N GLU A 149 -3.59 -7.53 -32.59
CA GLU A 149 -2.25 -7.52 -32.05
C GLU A 149 -2.25 -6.93 -30.66
N MET A 150 -1.57 -7.59 -29.74
CA MET A 150 -1.33 -7.14 -28.36
C MET A 150 0.19 -6.92 -28.19
N ASP A 151 0.60 -5.68 -28.07
CA ASP A 151 2.00 -5.31 -27.81
C ASP A 151 2.29 -5.45 -26.32
N LEU A 152 3.32 -6.21 -25.95
CA LEU A 152 3.76 -6.35 -24.57
C LEU A 152 4.48 -5.08 -24.09
N PRO A 153 4.38 -4.72 -22.81
CA PRO A 153 5.18 -3.62 -22.25
C PRO A 153 6.65 -4.05 -22.12
N ALA A 154 7.55 -3.08 -21.87
CA ALA A 154 8.91 -3.39 -21.43
C ALA A 154 8.87 -4.19 -20.12
N GLY A 155 9.53 -5.36 -20.11
CA GLY A 155 9.42 -6.33 -19.02
C GLY A 155 10.41 -6.09 -17.88
N ASN A 156 9.91 -6.22 -16.66
CA ASN A 156 10.72 -6.40 -15.45
C ASN A 156 10.43 -7.78 -14.85
N ILE A 157 11.43 -8.38 -14.19
CA ILE A 157 11.26 -9.73 -13.62
C ILE A 157 10.02 -9.81 -12.73
N GLY A 158 9.14 -10.76 -13.05
CA GLY A 158 7.87 -10.99 -12.36
C GLY A 158 6.68 -10.17 -12.87
N ASP A 159 6.86 -9.32 -13.89
CA ASP A 159 5.72 -8.68 -14.58
C ASP A 159 4.83 -9.75 -15.24
N GLU A 160 3.52 -9.60 -15.11
CA GLU A 160 2.53 -10.52 -15.69
C GLU A 160 1.57 -9.77 -16.61
N VAL A 161 1.19 -10.40 -17.74
CA VAL A 161 0.12 -9.95 -18.63
C VAL A 161 -0.76 -11.16 -18.94
N SER A 162 -2.06 -11.04 -18.70
CA SER A 162 -3.03 -12.11 -18.92
C SER A 162 -3.97 -11.82 -20.08
N PHE A 163 -4.43 -12.85 -20.79
CA PHE A 163 -5.42 -12.72 -21.84
C PHE A 163 -6.43 -13.85 -21.83
N ILE A 164 -7.62 -13.61 -22.36
CA ILE A 164 -8.70 -14.58 -22.58
C ILE A 164 -9.33 -14.31 -23.93
N ASP A 165 -9.52 -15.36 -24.74
CA ASP A 165 -10.36 -15.32 -25.94
C ASP A 165 -11.82 -15.12 -25.55
N TYR A 166 -12.32 -13.88 -25.71
CA TYR A 166 -13.66 -13.49 -25.31
C TYR A 166 -14.77 -14.21 -26.08
N ALA A 167 -14.63 -14.32 -27.40
CA ALA A 167 -15.68 -14.84 -28.28
C ALA A 167 -15.45 -16.29 -28.73
N GLY A 168 -14.29 -16.90 -28.45
CA GLY A 168 -13.90 -18.19 -28.99
C GLY A 168 -13.61 -18.13 -30.49
N THR A 169 -12.87 -17.12 -30.92
CA THR A 169 -12.62 -16.84 -32.35
C THR A 169 -11.13 -16.77 -32.71
N PHE A 170 -10.23 -17.13 -31.81
CA PHE A 170 -8.79 -17.11 -32.10
C PHE A 170 -8.38 -18.17 -33.14
N ASP A 171 -9.15 -19.22 -33.31
CA ASP A 171 -8.93 -20.23 -34.38
C ASP A 171 -9.26 -19.67 -35.78
N THR A 172 -10.17 -18.70 -35.85
CA THR A 172 -10.58 -18.07 -37.12
C THR A 172 -9.77 -16.78 -37.38
N ASN A 173 -9.60 -15.96 -36.37
CA ASN A 173 -8.88 -14.71 -36.39
C ASN A 173 -7.88 -14.70 -35.21
N ALA A 174 -6.64 -15.07 -35.44
CA ALA A 174 -5.65 -15.27 -34.39
C ALA A 174 -5.33 -13.98 -33.61
N LEU A 175 -4.98 -14.14 -32.33
CA LEU A 175 -4.29 -13.12 -31.55
C LEU A 175 -2.78 -13.19 -31.86
N THR A 176 -2.19 -12.07 -32.23
CA THR A 176 -0.72 -11.91 -32.29
C THR A 176 -0.27 -11.19 -31.03
N ILE A 177 0.74 -11.71 -30.36
CA ILE A 177 1.37 -11.09 -29.19
C ILE A 177 2.77 -10.68 -29.62
N ASP A 178 3.03 -9.37 -29.66
CA ASP A 178 4.32 -8.82 -30.05
C ASP A 178 5.11 -8.35 -28.82
N GLN A 179 6.43 -8.53 -28.86
CA GLN A 179 7.32 -8.15 -27.77
C GLN A 179 7.70 -6.66 -27.86
N ASN A 180 8.13 -6.09 -26.74
CA ASN A 180 8.64 -4.73 -26.72
C ASN A 180 10.04 -4.65 -27.32
N GLY A 181 10.18 -3.99 -28.46
CA GLY A 181 11.48 -3.73 -29.12
C GLY A 181 12.23 -5.03 -29.47
N THR A 182 13.34 -5.29 -28.79
CA THR A 182 14.19 -6.48 -29.02
C THR A 182 14.06 -7.53 -27.91
N GLU A 183 13.08 -7.40 -27.04
CA GLU A 183 12.77 -8.42 -26.04
C GLU A 183 12.34 -9.72 -26.72
N LYS A 184 12.13 -10.76 -25.93
CA LYS A 184 11.82 -12.08 -26.46
C LYS A 184 10.53 -12.63 -25.87
N ILE A 185 9.92 -13.56 -26.60
CA ILE A 185 8.86 -14.43 -26.10
C ILE A 185 9.34 -15.87 -26.25
N ALA A 186 9.47 -16.60 -25.15
CA ALA A 186 10.02 -17.97 -25.11
C ALA A 186 11.38 -18.10 -25.82
N GLY A 187 12.25 -17.12 -25.65
CA GLY A 187 13.59 -17.07 -26.24
C GLY A 187 13.65 -16.64 -27.72
N SER A 188 12.51 -16.43 -28.41
CA SER A 188 12.44 -15.91 -29.77
C SER A 188 12.15 -14.42 -29.81
N THR A 189 12.65 -13.75 -30.84
CA THR A 189 12.27 -12.37 -31.22
C THR A 189 11.10 -12.32 -32.20
N ASP A 190 10.52 -13.46 -32.54
CA ASP A 190 9.32 -13.52 -33.38
C ASP A 190 8.07 -13.36 -32.50
N PRO A 191 7.02 -12.70 -33.00
CA PRO A 191 5.73 -12.59 -32.31
C PRO A 191 5.11 -13.97 -32.03
N LEU A 192 4.41 -14.09 -30.93
CA LEU A 192 3.66 -15.28 -30.58
C LEU A 192 2.25 -15.23 -31.20
N THR A 193 1.90 -16.20 -32.04
CA THR A 193 0.53 -16.34 -32.56
C THR A 193 -0.26 -17.31 -31.71
N VAL A 194 -1.41 -16.88 -31.21
CA VAL A 194 -2.37 -17.73 -30.48
C VAL A 194 -3.60 -17.95 -31.36
N SER A 195 -3.75 -19.21 -31.84
CA SER A 195 -4.82 -19.64 -32.78
C SER A 195 -5.69 -20.76 -32.21
N THR A 196 -5.74 -20.89 -30.88
CA THR A 196 -6.57 -21.90 -30.21
C THR A 196 -7.85 -21.25 -29.70
N GLU A 197 -9.00 -21.80 -30.09
CA GLU A 197 -10.32 -21.39 -29.60
C GLU A 197 -10.35 -21.45 -28.05
N ARG A 198 -10.92 -20.42 -27.44
CA ARG A 198 -11.05 -20.28 -25.98
C ARG A 198 -9.72 -20.27 -25.22
N ALA A 199 -8.62 -19.96 -25.89
CA ALA A 199 -7.34 -19.84 -25.23
C ALA A 199 -7.38 -18.77 -24.11
N ALA A 200 -6.74 -19.10 -23.00
CA ALA A 200 -6.51 -18.20 -21.88
C ALA A 200 -5.14 -18.51 -21.27
N ASN A 201 -4.32 -17.52 -21.09
CA ASN A 201 -3.01 -17.70 -20.47
C ASN A 201 -2.51 -16.41 -19.81
N THR A 202 -1.41 -16.54 -19.08
CA THR A 202 -0.65 -15.43 -18.51
C THR A 202 0.79 -15.54 -18.99
N LEU A 203 1.33 -14.45 -19.51
CA LEU A 203 2.76 -14.30 -19.77
C LEU A 203 3.44 -13.70 -18.55
N VAL A 204 4.62 -14.20 -18.22
CA VAL A 204 5.47 -13.70 -17.13
C VAL A 204 6.84 -13.35 -17.69
N TYR A 205 7.33 -12.14 -17.42
CA TYR A 205 8.69 -11.77 -17.80
C TYR A 205 9.71 -12.33 -16.82
N VAL A 206 10.73 -12.99 -17.32
CA VAL A 206 11.77 -13.62 -16.49
C VAL A 206 13.12 -12.93 -16.58
N ASP A 207 13.66 -12.74 -17.78
CA ASP A 207 14.97 -12.11 -18.06
C ASP A 207 15.11 -11.75 -19.53
N SER A 208 16.23 -11.14 -19.92
CA SER A 208 16.52 -10.80 -21.33
C SER A 208 16.87 -12.01 -22.21
N THR A 209 17.11 -13.19 -21.66
CA THR A 209 17.46 -14.41 -22.39
C THR A 209 16.21 -15.10 -22.93
N GLN A 210 15.21 -15.29 -22.08
CA GLN A 210 13.95 -15.95 -22.41
C GLN A 210 12.82 -14.95 -22.68
N GLY A 211 12.88 -13.77 -22.06
CA GLY A 211 11.85 -12.74 -22.18
C GLY A 211 10.56 -13.13 -21.43
N TRP A 212 9.44 -13.09 -22.13
CA TRP A 212 8.12 -13.44 -21.64
C TRP A 212 7.85 -14.93 -21.83
N LEU A 213 7.42 -15.61 -20.77
CA LEU A 213 7.08 -17.05 -20.80
C LEU A 213 5.60 -17.24 -20.49
N LEU A 214 4.96 -18.23 -21.16
CA LEU A 214 3.61 -18.67 -20.82
C LEU A 214 3.62 -19.39 -19.47
N LYS A 215 2.79 -18.94 -18.53
CA LYS A 215 2.72 -19.48 -17.16
C LYS A 215 1.97 -20.81 -17.08
N ASN A 216 0.94 -20.98 -17.95
CA ASN A 216 0.08 -22.17 -17.98
C ASN A 216 0.15 -22.77 -19.40
N ASN A 217 0.79 -23.90 -19.53
CA ASN A 217 0.85 -24.71 -20.75
C ASN A 217 0.03 -25.98 -20.57
#